data_87297c2db1e34d40273f0703dbff833b
#
_entry.id   87297c2db1e34d40273f0703dbff833b
#
_cell.length_a   1.000
_cell.length_b   1.000
_cell.length_c   1.000
_cell.angle_alpha   90.00
_cell.angle_beta   90.00
_cell.angle_gamma   90.00
#
_symmetry.space_group_name_H-M   'P 1'
#
loop_
_entity.id
_entity.type
_entity.pdbx_description
1 polymer ?
#
loop_
_entity_poly.entity_id
_entity_poly.type
_entity_poly.pdbx_seq_one_letter_code
_entity_poly.pdbx_strand_id
1 'polypeptide(L)'
;MMVLSTRGVMFERLIVIVGKTGGKEIDMALPKDFIDTNEFTKEQILAIEDLGLAMKKAIKVDGYYPHLLRNQSLGMIFQQVSTRTRLSFETAMTDLGGHAQFYGPGTIQLGGHESLGDTARVMGSLLDIMMARVDRHKDVVGLAEGSAVPVINGMSEFNHPTQEMGDLMTMLENLPEGKKIEDCTLAFIGDATQVCVSLMFIASKVGMKFVQFGPKGHQIPDGGLHVGTVEERAEFGKQMMAIAEENCKVSGGPSLSPTTSSASRVLTSSTPTCGMACTTRRSRARTTWTWAIPSIRSPWT
;
A
#
# COMPACT_ATOMS: atom_id res chain seq x y z
N MET A 1 0.20 -1.12 -9.51
CA MET A 1 -1.27 -1.15 -9.70
C MET A 1 -1.63 -2.51 -10.23
N MET A 2 -2.29 -3.29 -9.43
CA MET A 2 -2.72 -4.65 -9.77
C MET A 2 -4.04 -4.58 -10.52
N VAL A 3 -4.15 -5.25 -11.64
CA VAL A 3 -5.37 -5.31 -12.44
C VAL A 3 -5.81 -6.74 -12.56
N LEU A 4 -6.98 -7.01 -12.02
CA LEU A 4 -7.65 -8.29 -12.12
C LEU A 4 -8.71 -8.18 -13.21
N SER A 5 -8.52 -8.85 -14.33
CA SER A 5 -9.53 -8.93 -15.38
C SER A 5 -10.60 -9.95 -15.00
N THR A 6 -11.88 -9.61 -15.15
CA THR A 6 -13.04 -10.49 -14.95
C THR A 6 -13.10 -11.69 -15.89
N ARG A 7 -12.20 -11.76 -16.86
CA ARG A 7 -11.99 -12.94 -17.71
C ARG A 7 -10.66 -13.58 -17.36
N GLY A 8 -10.64 -14.47 -16.38
CA GLY A 8 -9.49 -15.13 -15.75
C GLY A 8 -8.31 -15.56 -16.64
N VAL A 9 -8.46 -15.55 -17.97
CA VAL A 9 -7.45 -15.96 -18.94
C VAL A 9 -6.24 -15.03 -19.03
N MET A 10 -6.39 -13.71 -18.74
CA MET A 10 -5.26 -12.77 -18.81
C MET A 10 -4.42 -12.76 -17.54
N PHE A 11 -5.04 -12.97 -16.40
CA PHE A 11 -4.36 -13.01 -15.11
C PHE A 11 -3.49 -14.26 -14.98
N GLU A 12 -3.97 -15.42 -15.43
CA GLU A 12 -3.16 -16.65 -15.54
C GLU A 12 -1.94 -16.46 -16.42
N ARG A 13 -2.05 -15.71 -17.53
CA ARG A 13 -0.91 -15.41 -18.42
C ARG A 13 0.10 -14.45 -17.79
N LEU A 14 -0.35 -13.48 -17.00
CA LEU A 14 0.52 -12.53 -16.32
C LEU A 14 1.31 -13.21 -15.19
N ILE A 15 0.65 -14.07 -14.42
CA ILE A 15 1.27 -14.92 -13.37
C ILE A 15 2.33 -15.83 -13.99
N VAL A 16 2.07 -16.44 -15.15
CA VAL A 16 3.02 -17.29 -15.87
C VAL A 16 4.28 -16.51 -16.32
N ILE A 17 4.16 -15.22 -16.62
CA ILE A 17 5.32 -14.39 -17.00
C ILE A 17 6.18 -14.06 -15.77
N VAL A 18 5.58 -13.76 -14.63
CA VAL A 18 6.29 -13.46 -13.35
C VAL A 18 6.81 -14.75 -12.69
N GLY A 19 6.06 -15.86 -12.77
CA GLY A 19 6.45 -17.17 -12.20
C GLY A 19 7.65 -17.84 -12.86
N LYS A 20 8.20 -17.29 -13.94
CA LYS A 20 9.41 -17.82 -14.61
C LYS A 20 10.73 -17.20 -14.15
N THR A 21 10.70 -16.23 -13.24
CA THR A 21 11.92 -15.72 -12.63
C THR A 21 12.45 -16.73 -11.60
N GLY A 22 13.34 -17.63 -12.04
CA GLY A 22 13.99 -18.61 -11.17
C GLY A 22 13.61 -20.08 -11.35
N GLY A 23 12.82 -20.45 -12.38
CA GLY A 23 12.61 -21.85 -12.78
C GLY A 23 11.66 -22.69 -11.91
N LYS A 24 10.92 -22.09 -10.98
CA LYS A 24 9.81 -22.72 -10.25
C LYS A 24 8.49 -22.07 -10.68
N GLU A 25 7.58 -22.90 -11.14
CA GLU A 25 6.18 -22.51 -11.36
C GLU A 25 5.55 -22.30 -9.97
N ILE A 26 5.33 -21.04 -9.60
CA ILE A 26 4.61 -20.71 -8.37
C ILE A 26 3.15 -20.56 -8.78
N ASP A 27 2.31 -21.49 -8.36
CA ASP A 27 0.86 -21.34 -8.45
C ASP A 27 0.43 -20.28 -7.43
N MET A 28 0.34 -19.02 -7.89
CA MET A 28 -0.02 -17.89 -7.06
C MET A 28 -1.46 -17.48 -7.32
N ALA A 29 -2.41 -18.19 -6.71
CA ALA A 29 -3.78 -17.69 -6.62
C ALA A 29 -3.77 -16.41 -5.77
N LEU A 30 -3.99 -15.24 -6.40
CA LEU A 30 -4.09 -13.97 -5.69
C LEU A 30 -5.52 -13.76 -5.17
N PRO A 31 -5.71 -13.06 -4.03
CA PRO A 31 -7.03 -12.59 -3.60
C PRO A 31 -7.72 -11.80 -4.71
N LYS A 32 -9.05 -11.88 -4.77
CA LYS A 32 -9.87 -11.11 -5.74
C LYS A 32 -9.65 -9.60 -5.57
N ASP A 33 -9.61 -9.15 -4.34
CA ASP A 33 -9.55 -7.75 -3.94
C ASP A 33 -8.16 -7.36 -3.43
N PHE A 34 -7.84 -6.09 -3.43
CA PHE A 34 -6.64 -5.53 -2.82
C PHE A 34 -7.02 -4.55 -1.71
N ILE A 35 -7.49 -5.10 -0.59
CA ILE A 35 -7.99 -4.31 0.55
C ILE A 35 -6.92 -4.12 1.62
N ASP A 36 -6.15 -5.17 1.88
CA ASP A 36 -5.09 -5.18 2.88
C ASP A 36 -3.93 -6.07 2.42
N THR A 37 -2.70 -5.58 2.52
CA THR A 37 -1.50 -6.37 2.19
C THR A 37 -1.31 -7.56 3.13
N ASN A 38 -1.94 -7.55 4.30
CA ASN A 38 -1.93 -8.69 5.22
C ASN A 38 -2.64 -9.93 4.66
N GLU A 39 -3.50 -9.79 3.66
CA GLU A 39 -4.16 -10.89 2.94
C GLU A 39 -3.25 -11.62 1.95
N PHE A 40 -2.08 -11.05 1.66
CA PHE A 40 -1.11 -11.58 0.69
C PHE A 40 0.06 -12.26 1.39
N THR A 41 0.66 -13.26 0.75
CA THR A 41 1.94 -13.81 1.19
C THR A 41 3.09 -12.88 0.80
N LYS A 42 4.25 -13.05 1.44
CA LYS A 42 5.47 -12.32 1.07
C LYS A 42 5.82 -12.51 -0.41
N GLU A 43 5.72 -13.73 -0.90
CA GLU A 43 6.02 -14.09 -2.29
C GLU A 43 5.07 -13.39 -3.27
N GLN A 44 3.77 -13.32 -2.93
CA GLN A 44 2.79 -12.60 -3.73
C GLN A 44 3.08 -11.09 -3.77
N ILE A 45 3.43 -10.49 -2.62
CA ILE A 45 3.82 -9.08 -2.54
C ILE A 45 5.05 -8.80 -3.41
N LEU A 46 6.11 -9.59 -3.26
CA LEU A 46 7.34 -9.41 -4.04
C LEU A 46 7.12 -9.63 -5.54
N ALA A 47 6.27 -10.57 -5.92
CA ALA A 47 5.92 -10.78 -7.33
C ALA A 47 5.12 -9.59 -7.92
N ILE A 48 4.24 -8.96 -7.14
CA ILE A 48 3.54 -7.72 -7.54
C ILE A 48 4.56 -6.59 -7.73
N GLU A 49 5.55 -6.47 -6.86
CA GLU A 49 6.62 -5.48 -6.97
C GLU A 49 7.50 -5.72 -8.20
N ASP A 50 7.91 -6.95 -8.46
CA ASP A 50 8.69 -7.32 -9.64
C ASP A 50 7.96 -6.95 -10.94
N LEU A 51 6.65 -7.23 -11.00
CA LEU A 51 5.81 -6.81 -12.11
C LEU A 51 5.74 -5.29 -12.24
N GLY A 52 5.55 -4.58 -11.13
CA GLY A 52 5.53 -3.12 -11.10
C GLY A 52 6.84 -2.50 -11.60
N LEU A 53 7.98 -3.03 -11.17
CA LEU A 53 9.31 -2.60 -11.61
C LEU A 53 9.53 -2.88 -13.11
N ALA A 54 9.09 -4.04 -13.59
CA ALA A 54 9.16 -4.37 -15.02
C ALA A 54 8.32 -3.42 -15.87
N MET A 55 7.08 -3.11 -15.44
CA MET A 55 6.22 -2.14 -16.12
C MET A 55 6.80 -0.72 -16.07
N LYS A 56 7.33 -0.30 -14.92
CA LYS A 56 8.00 0.99 -14.77
C LYS A 56 9.19 1.12 -15.74
N LYS A 57 10.02 0.09 -15.84
CA LYS A 57 11.13 0.03 -16.80
C LYS A 57 10.62 0.12 -18.23
N ALA A 58 9.64 -0.70 -18.61
CA ALA A 58 9.09 -0.70 -19.97
C ALA A 58 8.60 0.69 -20.38
N ILE A 59 7.83 1.37 -19.51
CA ILE A 59 7.25 2.68 -19.82
C ILE A 59 8.31 3.80 -19.75
N LYS A 60 9.10 3.87 -18.67
CA LYS A 60 9.96 5.03 -18.39
C LYS A 60 11.34 4.95 -19.05
N VAL A 61 11.85 3.74 -19.30
CA VAL A 61 13.18 3.52 -19.87
C VAL A 61 13.07 3.15 -21.35
N ASP A 62 12.23 2.15 -21.65
CA ASP A 62 12.16 1.59 -23.00
C ASP A 62 11.11 2.33 -23.89
N GLY A 63 10.31 3.24 -23.32
CA GLY A 63 9.27 3.98 -24.04
C GLY A 63 8.14 3.09 -24.56
N TYR A 64 8.02 1.87 -24.04
CA TYR A 64 7.02 0.90 -24.43
C TYR A 64 5.83 0.90 -23.48
N TYR A 65 4.63 1.14 -23.99
CA TYR A 65 3.37 1.15 -23.27
C TYR A 65 2.62 -0.17 -23.48
N PRO A 66 2.70 -1.11 -22.53
CA PRO A 66 2.02 -2.40 -22.66
C PRO A 66 0.52 -2.20 -22.46
N HIS A 67 -0.28 -2.34 -23.52
CA HIS A 67 -1.73 -2.18 -23.47
C HIS A 67 -2.43 -3.36 -22.76
N LEU A 68 -2.03 -3.65 -21.51
CA LEU A 68 -2.53 -4.78 -20.73
C LEU A 68 -3.99 -4.58 -20.29
N LEU A 69 -4.45 -3.32 -20.20
CA LEU A 69 -5.78 -2.94 -19.75
C LEU A 69 -6.66 -2.42 -20.87
N ARG A 70 -6.33 -2.77 -22.12
CA ARG A 70 -7.10 -2.33 -23.27
C ARG A 70 -8.58 -2.66 -23.11
N ASN A 71 -9.43 -1.64 -23.25
CA ASN A 71 -10.89 -1.68 -23.09
C ASN A 71 -11.35 -2.00 -21.65
N GLN A 72 -10.48 -1.90 -20.65
CA GLN A 72 -10.87 -2.05 -19.25
C GLN A 72 -11.18 -0.69 -18.62
N SER A 73 -12.18 -0.67 -17.75
CA SER A 73 -12.66 0.52 -17.06
C SER A 73 -12.44 0.42 -15.55
N LEU A 74 -11.84 1.46 -14.96
CA LEU A 74 -11.68 1.63 -13.52
C LEU A 74 -12.62 2.70 -13.00
N GLY A 75 -13.47 2.37 -12.03
CA GLY A 75 -14.22 3.36 -11.26
C GLY A 75 -13.47 3.75 -9.99
N MET A 76 -13.22 5.05 -9.81
CA MET A 76 -12.49 5.57 -8.65
C MET A 76 -13.42 6.37 -7.74
N ILE A 77 -13.74 5.82 -6.58
CA ILE A 77 -14.61 6.42 -5.55
C ILE A 77 -13.75 7.17 -4.54
N PHE A 78 -14.05 8.44 -4.31
CA PHE A 78 -13.36 9.28 -3.34
C PHE A 78 -14.34 9.94 -2.38
N GLN A 79 -14.29 9.58 -1.10
CA GLN A 79 -14.95 10.35 -0.03
C GLN A 79 -14.10 11.55 0.38
N GLN A 80 -12.78 11.48 0.20
CA GLN A 80 -11.84 12.59 0.43
C GLN A 80 -11.03 12.89 -0.83
N VAL A 81 -10.80 14.17 -1.11
CA VAL A 81 -9.97 14.60 -2.25
C VAL A 81 -8.52 14.14 -2.09
N SER A 82 -7.92 13.72 -3.20
CA SER A 82 -6.52 13.32 -3.25
C SER A 82 -5.94 13.53 -4.63
N THR A 83 -4.96 14.43 -4.73
CA THR A 83 -4.28 14.71 -6.01
C THR A 83 -3.42 13.52 -6.45
N ARG A 84 -2.55 13.01 -5.57
CA ARG A 84 -1.60 11.94 -5.93
C ARG A 84 -2.29 10.64 -6.28
N THR A 85 -3.20 10.17 -5.45
CA THR A 85 -3.93 8.92 -5.68
C THR A 85 -4.71 8.98 -6.99
N ARG A 86 -5.45 10.08 -7.22
CA ARG A 86 -6.20 10.27 -8.46
C ARG A 86 -5.29 10.22 -9.68
N LEU A 87 -4.28 11.09 -9.73
CA LEU A 87 -3.37 11.16 -10.89
C LEU A 87 -2.64 9.85 -11.13
N SER A 88 -2.22 9.14 -10.07
CA SER A 88 -1.51 7.85 -10.23
C SER A 88 -2.39 6.80 -10.89
N PHE A 89 -3.64 6.65 -10.46
CA PHE A 89 -4.56 5.68 -11.06
C PHE A 89 -5.01 6.07 -12.47
N GLU A 90 -5.35 7.36 -12.71
CA GLU A 90 -5.71 7.84 -14.04
C GLU A 90 -4.57 7.64 -15.05
N THR A 91 -3.34 8.04 -14.68
CA THR A 91 -2.16 7.87 -15.54
C THR A 91 -1.85 6.39 -15.79
N ALA A 92 -1.88 5.56 -14.74
CA ALA A 92 -1.60 4.13 -14.90
C ALA A 92 -2.62 3.43 -15.80
N MET A 93 -3.92 3.77 -15.70
CA MET A 93 -4.93 3.24 -16.61
C MET A 93 -4.66 3.66 -18.05
N THR A 94 -4.33 4.93 -18.26
CA THR A 94 -4.00 5.48 -19.59
C THR A 94 -2.76 4.80 -20.17
N ASP A 95 -1.68 4.70 -19.41
CA ASP A 95 -0.41 4.09 -19.83
C ASP A 95 -0.58 2.61 -20.20
N LEU A 96 -1.54 1.92 -19.58
CA LEU A 96 -1.85 0.53 -19.84
C LEU A 96 -3.02 0.30 -20.84
N GLY A 97 -3.52 1.38 -21.46
CA GLY A 97 -4.54 1.33 -22.52
C GLY A 97 -5.98 1.19 -22.02
N GLY A 98 -6.21 1.40 -20.73
CA GLY A 98 -7.53 1.41 -20.11
C GLY A 98 -8.11 2.81 -19.95
N HIS A 99 -9.23 2.89 -19.23
CA HIS A 99 -9.93 4.14 -18.92
C HIS A 99 -10.25 4.22 -17.43
N ALA A 100 -10.11 5.41 -16.84
CA ALA A 100 -10.47 5.68 -15.45
C ALA A 100 -11.59 6.73 -15.36
N GLN A 101 -12.55 6.47 -14.48
CA GLN A 101 -13.68 7.35 -14.17
C GLN A 101 -13.57 7.82 -12.73
N PHE A 102 -13.62 9.12 -12.51
CA PHE A 102 -13.49 9.72 -11.18
C PHE A 102 -14.85 10.09 -10.60
N TYR A 103 -15.14 9.56 -9.43
CA TYR A 103 -16.32 9.86 -8.63
C TYR A 103 -15.88 10.54 -7.33
N GLY A 104 -15.93 11.88 -7.33
CA GLY A 104 -15.55 12.72 -6.20
C GLY A 104 -16.61 12.76 -5.09
N PRO A 105 -16.32 13.44 -3.97
CA PRO A 105 -17.27 13.61 -2.88
C PRO A 105 -18.59 14.21 -3.38
N GLY A 106 -19.72 13.59 -3.00
CA GLY A 106 -21.06 14.05 -3.36
C GLY A 106 -21.48 13.84 -4.83
N THR A 107 -20.66 13.20 -5.66
CA THR A 107 -21.01 12.90 -7.06
C THR A 107 -21.78 11.59 -7.23
N ILE A 108 -21.73 10.72 -6.23
CA ILE A 108 -22.49 9.47 -6.18
C ILE A 108 -23.17 9.35 -4.81
N GLN A 109 -24.21 8.52 -4.74
CA GLN A 109 -25.08 8.35 -3.56
C GLN A 109 -24.49 7.32 -2.54
N LEU A 110 -23.18 7.30 -2.35
CA LEU A 110 -22.49 6.32 -1.54
C LEU A 110 -22.94 6.37 -0.07
N GLY A 111 -23.63 5.33 0.39
CA GLY A 111 -24.09 5.21 1.78
C GLY A 111 -25.20 6.19 2.22
N GLY A 112 -25.78 6.95 1.27
CA GLY A 112 -26.89 7.87 1.52
C GLY A 112 -28.24 7.23 1.25
N HIS A 113 -28.81 7.47 0.07
CA HIS A 113 -30.08 6.87 -0.36
C HIS A 113 -29.95 5.42 -0.84
N GLU A 114 -28.73 5.01 -1.19
CA GLU A 114 -28.41 3.68 -1.68
C GLU A 114 -27.45 2.97 -0.73
N SER A 115 -27.61 1.65 -0.52
CA SER A 115 -26.69 0.88 0.30
C SER A 115 -25.34 0.72 -0.41
N LEU A 116 -24.25 0.55 0.35
CA LEU A 116 -22.92 0.27 -0.22
C LEU A 116 -22.93 -0.97 -1.12
N GLY A 117 -23.68 -2.01 -0.74
CA GLY A 117 -23.83 -3.23 -1.51
C GLY A 117 -24.58 -3.02 -2.83
N ASP A 118 -25.58 -2.13 -2.88
CA ASP A 118 -26.30 -1.80 -4.11
C ASP A 118 -25.41 -0.99 -5.05
N THR A 119 -24.73 0.03 -4.54
CA THR A 119 -23.74 0.80 -5.29
C THR A 119 -22.66 -0.12 -5.87
N ALA A 120 -22.13 -1.07 -5.06
CA ALA A 120 -21.12 -2.01 -5.51
C ALA A 120 -21.62 -2.94 -6.62
N ARG A 121 -22.87 -3.43 -6.51
CA ARG A 121 -23.49 -4.28 -7.56
C ARG A 121 -23.68 -3.52 -8.87
N VAL A 122 -24.23 -2.30 -8.79
CA VAL A 122 -24.44 -1.46 -9.98
C VAL A 122 -23.11 -1.12 -10.64
N MET A 123 -22.14 -0.61 -9.89
CA MET A 123 -20.83 -0.27 -10.44
C MET A 123 -20.09 -1.51 -10.97
N GLY A 124 -20.13 -2.63 -10.25
CA GLY A 124 -19.51 -3.88 -10.68
C GLY A 124 -20.16 -4.53 -11.91
N SER A 125 -21.38 -4.13 -12.28
CA SER A 125 -22.02 -4.55 -13.54
C SER A 125 -21.58 -3.73 -14.76
N LEU A 126 -21.02 -2.53 -14.52
CA LEU A 126 -20.65 -1.55 -15.55
C LEU A 126 -19.13 -1.38 -15.72
N LEU A 127 -18.36 -1.73 -14.69
CA LEU A 127 -16.92 -1.53 -14.61
C LEU A 127 -16.17 -2.87 -14.56
N ASP A 128 -14.90 -2.85 -14.87
CA ASP A 128 -14.03 -4.03 -14.77
C ASP A 128 -13.30 -4.09 -13.44
N ILE A 129 -13.11 -2.94 -12.77
CA ILE A 129 -12.45 -2.83 -11.47
C ILE A 129 -12.90 -1.55 -10.76
N MET A 130 -12.89 -1.56 -9.43
CA MET A 130 -13.13 -0.38 -8.61
C MET A 130 -11.95 -0.06 -7.71
N MET A 131 -11.74 1.22 -7.42
CA MET A 131 -10.88 1.71 -6.36
C MET A 131 -11.67 2.64 -5.46
N ALA A 132 -11.54 2.49 -4.16
CA ALA A 132 -12.22 3.34 -3.20
C ALA A 132 -11.25 3.94 -2.19
N ARG A 133 -11.27 5.27 -2.04
CA ARG A 133 -10.63 6.01 -0.96
C ARG A 133 -11.71 6.52 -0.03
N VAL A 134 -11.82 5.89 1.13
CA VAL A 134 -12.96 6.02 2.04
C VAL A 134 -12.53 6.47 3.43
N ASP A 135 -13.50 7.01 4.19
CA ASP A 135 -13.27 7.42 5.57
C ASP A 135 -13.19 6.22 6.51
N ARG A 136 -14.00 5.18 6.25
CA ARG A 136 -14.10 4.00 7.11
C ARG A 136 -13.70 2.74 6.36
N HIS A 137 -12.85 1.93 6.96
CA HIS A 137 -12.38 0.67 6.36
C HIS A 137 -13.53 -0.27 6.04
N LYS A 138 -14.55 -0.34 6.89
CA LYS A 138 -15.76 -1.13 6.64
C LYS A 138 -16.48 -0.75 5.33
N ASP A 139 -16.32 0.48 4.85
CA ASP A 139 -16.97 0.91 3.62
C ASP A 139 -16.28 0.29 2.38
N VAL A 140 -14.95 0.21 2.36
CA VAL A 140 -14.25 -0.47 1.27
C VAL A 140 -14.43 -1.98 1.33
N VAL A 141 -14.50 -2.56 2.53
CA VAL A 141 -14.84 -3.99 2.71
C VAL A 141 -16.25 -4.27 2.20
N GLY A 142 -17.25 -3.44 2.57
CA GLY A 142 -18.63 -3.59 2.08
C GLY A 142 -18.77 -3.43 0.56
N LEU A 143 -17.96 -2.58 -0.06
CA LEU A 143 -17.87 -2.49 -1.53
C LEU A 143 -17.29 -3.77 -2.13
N ALA A 144 -16.24 -4.34 -1.54
CA ALA A 144 -15.61 -5.58 -2.01
C ALA A 144 -16.54 -6.80 -1.89
N GLU A 145 -17.26 -6.92 -0.78
CA GLU A 145 -18.25 -7.98 -0.55
C GLU A 145 -19.45 -7.88 -1.52
N GLY A 146 -19.90 -6.66 -1.82
CA GLY A 146 -21.03 -6.42 -2.73
C GLY A 146 -20.68 -6.50 -4.22
N SER A 147 -19.40 -6.48 -4.59
CA SER A 147 -18.93 -6.36 -5.96
C SER A 147 -18.57 -7.70 -6.59
N ALA A 148 -18.99 -7.89 -7.85
CA ALA A 148 -18.53 -9.00 -8.68
C ALA A 148 -17.13 -8.74 -9.29
N VAL A 149 -16.70 -7.48 -9.36
CA VAL A 149 -15.37 -7.08 -9.87
C VAL A 149 -14.42 -6.76 -8.72
N PRO A 150 -13.10 -6.83 -8.95
CA PRO A 150 -12.11 -6.52 -7.93
C PRO A 150 -12.23 -5.10 -7.38
N VAL A 151 -11.94 -4.96 -6.08
CA VAL A 151 -11.90 -3.67 -5.39
C VAL A 151 -10.51 -3.42 -4.82
N ILE A 152 -9.99 -2.20 -5.04
CA ILE A 152 -8.71 -1.72 -4.50
C ILE A 152 -8.99 -0.70 -3.40
N ASN A 153 -8.37 -0.87 -2.24
CA ASN A 153 -8.35 0.12 -1.18
C ASN A 153 -7.34 1.23 -1.51
N GLY A 154 -7.84 2.39 -1.89
CA GLY A 154 -7.04 3.60 -2.16
C GLY A 154 -6.64 4.39 -0.91
N MET A 155 -7.11 4.05 0.24
CA MET A 155 -6.85 4.45 1.63
C MET A 155 -8.14 4.38 2.44
N SER A 156 -8.03 3.94 3.68
CA SER A 156 -9.04 4.06 4.73
C SER A 156 -8.39 4.57 6.02
N GLU A 157 -9.16 4.74 7.10
CA GLU A 157 -8.59 5.06 8.42
C GLU A 157 -7.70 3.96 8.98
N PHE A 158 -7.89 2.72 8.51
CA PHE A 158 -7.14 1.56 8.97
C PHE A 158 -5.77 1.45 8.31
N ASN A 159 -5.72 1.49 6.97
CA ASN A 159 -4.51 1.26 6.20
C ASN A 159 -4.49 2.04 4.87
N HIS A 160 -3.31 2.06 4.24
CA HIS A 160 -3.08 2.64 2.92
C HIS A 160 -2.21 1.68 2.07
N PRO A 161 -2.77 0.52 1.64
CA PRO A 161 -2.01 -0.55 1.01
C PRO A 161 -1.30 -0.12 -0.28
N THR A 162 -1.89 0.76 -1.07
CA THR A 162 -1.24 1.28 -2.29
C THR A 162 -0.05 2.19 -1.99
N GLN A 163 -0.01 2.85 -0.84
CA GLN A 163 1.14 3.65 -0.42
C GLN A 163 2.30 2.77 0.02
N GLU A 164 2.04 1.78 0.87
CA GLU A 164 3.09 0.90 1.38
C GLU A 164 3.76 0.09 0.27
N MET A 165 3.00 -0.34 -0.76
CA MET A 165 3.55 -0.96 -1.96
C MET A 165 4.46 0.01 -2.73
N GLY A 166 4.05 1.25 -2.94
CA GLY A 166 4.89 2.26 -3.58
C GLY A 166 6.17 2.58 -2.79
N ASP A 167 6.09 2.56 -1.47
CA ASP A 167 7.24 2.74 -0.58
C ASP A 167 8.15 1.52 -0.63
N LEU A 168 7.62 0.30 -0.64
CA LEU A 168 8.38 -0.94 -0.81
C LEU A 168 9.12 -0.95 -2.16
N MET A 169 8.44 -0.61 -3.25
CA MET A 169 9.07 -0.48 -4.57
C MET A 169 10.25 0.50 -4.52
N THR A 170 10.08 1.65 -3.89
CA THR A 170 11.16 2.63 -3.74
C THR A 170 12.33 2.08 -2.92
N MET A 171 12.05 1.31 -1.87
CA MET A 171 13.10 0.65 -1.08
C MET A 171 13.85 -0.40 -1.90
N LEU A 172 13.14 -1.22 -2.68
CA LEU A 172 13.73 -2.25 -3.55
C LEU A 172 14.63 -1.62 -4.63
N GLU A 173 14.22 -0.50 -5.23
CA GLU A 173 15.02 0.24 -6.22
C GLU A 173 16.32 0.84 -5.65
N ASN A 174 16.35 1.10 -4.35
CA ASN A 174 17.48 1.75 -3.67
C ASN A 174 18.20 0.82 -2.69
N LEU A 175 18.02 -0.49 -2.81
CA LEU A 175 18.77 -1.43 -1.99
C LEU A 175 20.27 -1.30 -2.24
N PRO A 176 21.11 -1.23 -1.19
CA PRO A 176 22.55 -1.30 -1.33
C PRO A 176 22.97 -2.61 -2.00
N GLU A 177 24.03 -2.56 -2.79
CA GLU A 177 24.56 -3.73 -3.50
C GLU A 177 24.81 -4.90 -2.53
N GLY A 178 24.35 -6.08 -2.88
CA GLY A 178 24.49 -7.31 -2.10
C GLY A 178 23.58 -7.39 -0.87
N LYS A 179 22.69 -6.42 -0.65
CA LYS A 179 21.68 -6.46 0.43
C LYS A 179 20.35 -7.00 -0.06
N LYS A 180 19.65 -7.68 0.85
CA LYS A 180 18.26 -8.09 0.67
C LYS A 180 17.35 -7.15 1.46
N ILE A 181 16.07 -7.14 1.12
CA ILE A 181 15.09 -6.29 1.81
C ILE A 181 14.99 -6.66 3.30
N GLU A 182 15.16 -7.92 3.65
CA GLU A 182 15.13 -8.44 5.02
C GLU A 182 16.30 -7.92 5.88
N ASP A 183 17.41 -7.52 5.25
CA ASP A 183 18.57 -6.96 5.95
C ASP A 183 18.36 -5.49 6.37
N CYS A 184 17.25 -4.88 5.93
CA CYS A 184 16.97 -3.48 6.11
C CYS A 184 16.18 -3.19 7.39
N THR A 185 16.34 -1.97 7.90
CA THR A 185 15.52 -1.42 8.97
C THR A 185 14.74 -0.23 8.45
N LEU A 186 13.41 -0.29 8.53
CA LEU A 186 12.53 0.83 8.22
C LEU A 186 12.28 1.64 9.50
N ALA A 187 12.69 2.90 9.50
CA ALA A 187 12.46 3.81 10.60
C ALA A 187 11.39 4.86 10.23
N PHE A 188 10.30 4.87 10.97
CA PHE A 188 9.24 5.89 10.84
C PHE A 188 9.36 6.92 11.96
N ILE A 189 9.41 8.19 11.62
CA ILE A 189 9.51 9.30 12.58
C ILE A 189 8.23 10.11 12.55
N GLY A 190 7.43 10.02 13.59
CA GLY A 190 6.16 10.73 13.70
C GLY A 190 5.06 9.95 14.39
N ASP A 191 3.84 10.51 14.30
CA ASP A 191 2.64 9.93 14.90
C ASP A 191 2.22 8.64 14.18
N ALA A 192 1.62 7.71 14.90
CA ALA A 192 1.05 6.49 14.36
C ALA A 192 -0.21 6.80 13.53
N THR A 193 0.02 7.24 12.30
CA THR A 193 -1.02 7.39 11.27
C THR A 193 -1.29 6.06 10.58
N GLN A 194 -2.36 5.98 9.77
CA GLN A 194 -2.61 4.84 8.90
C GLN A 194 -1.42 4.51 7.99
N VAL A 195 -0.64 5.49 7.55
CA VAL A 195 0.60 5.26 6.78
C VAL A 195 1.68 4.60 7.64
N CYS A 196 1.83 5.02 8.91
CA CYS A 196 2.76 4.40 9.83
C CYS A 196 2.41 2.92 10.08
N VAL A 197 1.12 2.64 10.29
CA VAL A 197 0.61 1.28 10.46
C VAL A 197 0.86 0.43 9.20
N SER A 198 0.54 0.95 8.03
CA SER A 198 0.80 0.28 6.75
C SER A 198 2.27 -0.04 6.54
N LEU A 199 3.16 0.90 6.83
CA LEU A 199 4.61 0.67 6.74
C LEU A 199 5.09 -0.39 7.74
N MET A 200 4.47 -0.49 8.91
CA MET A 200 4.73 -1.59 9.85
C MET A 200 4.26 -2.93 9.28
N PHE A 201 3.08 -2.98 8.66
CA PHE A 201 2.55 -4.19 8.05
C PHE A 201 3.45 -4.69 6.93
N ILE A 202 3.77 -3.84 5.95
CA ILE A 202 4.62 -4.26 4.84
C ILE A 202 6.03 -4.65 5.28
N ALA A 203 6.63 -3.93 6.22
CA ALA A 203 7.94 -4.27 6.76
C ALA A 203 7.91 -5.65 7.45
N SER A 204 6.91 -5.91 8.29
CA SER A 204 6.75 -7.20 8.96
C SER A 204 6.46 -8.34 7.98
N LYS A 205 5.69 -8.08 6.91
CA LYS A 205 5.39 -9.06 5.84
C LYS A 205 6.63 -9.49 5.07
N VAL A 206 7.49 -8.55 4.69
CA VAL A 206 8.70 -8.87 3.92
C VAL A 206 9.91 -9.24 4.79
N GLY A 207 9.76 -9.22 6.12
CA GLY A 207 10.80 -9.62 7.06
C GLY A 207 11.79 -8.52 7.43
N MET A 208 11.47 -7.25 7.14
CA MET A 208 12.26 -6.09 7.57
C MET A 208 12.06 -5.81 9.07
N LYS A 209 13.07 -5.17 9.66
CA LYS A 209 12.90 -4.56 10.98
C LYS A 209 12.15 -3.23 10.84
N PHE A 210 11.10 -3.03 11.65
CA PHE A 210 10.38 -1.76 11.74
C PHE A 210 10.64 -1.08 13.08
N VAL A 211 10.87 0.24 13.05
CA VAL A 211 11.06 1.08 14.24
C VAL A 211 10.27 2.36 14.09
N GLN A 212 9.37 2.63 15.02
CA GLN A 212 8.69 3.91 15.11
C GLN A 212 9.36 4.81 16.16
N PHE A 213 9.68 6.04 15.77
CA PHE A 213 10.10 7.11 16.66
C PHE A 213 8.96 8.12 16.83
N GLY A 214 8.29 8.08 17.95
CA GLY A 214 7.20 9.01 18.28
C GLY A 214 7.16 9.29 19.78
N PRO A 215 6.58 10.43 20.21
CA PRO A 215 6.38 10.68 21.62
C PRO A 215 5.40 9.67 22.24
N LYS A 216 5.50 9.49 23.54
CA LYS A 216 4.56 8.64 24.29
C LYS A 216 3.13 9.11 24.06
N GLY A 217 2.20 8.20 23.88
CA GLY A 217 0.80 8.48 23.57
C GLY A 217 0.52 8.70 22.06
N HIS A 218 1.57 8.69 21.22
CA HIS A 218 1.47 8.86 19.77
C HIS A 218 2.07 7.66 18.98
N GLN A 219 2.35 6.57 19.68
CA GLN A 219 2.90 5.36 19.08
C GLN A 219 1.78 4.39 18.71
N ILE A 220 2.07 3.41 17.84
CA ILE A 220 1.08 2.42 17.40
C ILE A 220 0.46 1.68 18.59
N PRO A 221 1.21 1.20 19.61
CA PRO A 221 0.62 0.54 20.76
C PRO A 221 -0.35 1.43 21.58
N ASP A 222 -0.18 2.75 21.49
CA ASP A 222 -1.05 3.73 22.15
C ASP A 222 -2.29 4.07 21.30
N GLY A 223 -2.47 3.42 20.13
CA GLY A 223 -3.54 3.69 19.17
C GLY A 223 -3.33 4.94 18.31
N GLY A 224 -2.22 5.65 18.47
CA GLY A 224 -1.80 6.76 17.62
C GLY A 224 -2.87 7.82 17.38
N LEU A 225 -3.16 8.10 16.10
CA LEU A 225 -4.18 9.08 15.66
C LEU A 225 -5.56 8.46 15.41
N HIS A 226 -5.80 7.22 15.82
CA HIS A 226 -7.12 6.62 15.71
C HIS A 226 -8.17 7.48 16.45
N VAL A 227 -9.32 7.71 15.81
CA VAL A 227 -10.41 8.49 16.39
C VAL A 227 -11.22 7.60 17.30
N GLY A 228 -11.38 8.02 18.57
CA GLY A 228 -12.15 7.27 19.55
C GLY A 228 -11.74 7.59 20.99
N THR A 229 -12.34 6.87 21.94
CA THR A 229 -11.97 6.91 23.36
C THR A 229 -10.54 6.40 23.58
N VAL A 230 -10.02 6.57 24.80
CA VAL A 230 -8.69 6.02 25.16
C VAL A 230 -8.67 4.51 25.05
N GLU A 231 -9.77 3.87 25.45
CA GLU A 231 -9.96 2.42 25.41
C GLU A 231 -10.01 1.89 23.97
N GLU A 232 -10.78 2.54 23.10
CA GLU A 232 -10.88 2.19 21.67
C GLU A 232 -9.53 2.34 20.98
N ARG A 233 -8.79 3.39 21.26
CA ARG A 233 -7.44 3.59 20.72
C ARG A 233 -6.46 2.52 21.20
N ALA A 234 -6.49 2.19 22.48
CA ALA A 234 -5.63 1.14 23.03
C ALA A 234 -5.95 -0.24 22.42
N GLU A 235 -7.23 -0.53 22.19
CA GLU A 235 -7.64 -1.79 21.55
C GLU A 235 -7.21 -1.82 20.06
N PHE A 236 -7.40 -0.73 19.35
CA PHE A 236 -6.89 -0.58 17.97
C PHE A 236 -5.37 -0.80 17.92
N GLY A 237 -4.61 -0.17 18.80
CA GLY A 237 -3.16 -0.34 18.88
C GLY A 237 -2.73 -1.79 19.12
N LYS A 238 -3.41 -2.50 20.02
CA LYS A 238 -3.17 -3.93 20.28
C LYS A 238 -3.45 -4.78 19.04
N GLN A 239 -4.55 -4.52 18.34
CA GLN A 239 -4.91 -5.23 17.13
C GLN A 239 -3.83 -5.06 16.05
N MET A 240 -3.36 -3.82 15.83
CA MET A 240 -2.31 -3.55 14.83
C MET A 240 -1.00 -4.26 15.17
N MET A 241 -0.61 -4.22 16.44
CA MET A 241 0.61 -4.92 16.90
C MET A 241 0.49 -6.43 16.74
N ALA A 242 -0.67 -7.02 17.07
CA ALA A 242 -0.89 -8.46 16.94
C ALA A 242 -0.80 -8.93 15.48
N ILE A 243 -1.37 -8.18 14.53
CA ILE A 243 -1.25 -8.48 13.09
C ILE A 243 0.22 -8.46 12.66
N ALA A 244 0.95 -7.44 13.03
CA ALA A 244 2.35 -7.30 12.63
C ALA A 244 3.26 -8.33 13.31
N GLU A 245 2.99 -8.72 14.54
CA GLU A 245 3.69 -9.82 15.22
C GLU A 245 3.46 -11.17 14.52
N GLU A 246 2.24 -11.42 14.06
CA GLU A 246 1.94 -12.63 13.28
C GLU A 246 2.67 -12.62 11.93
N ASN A 247 2.69 -11.48 11.24
CA ASN A 247 3.48 -11.33 10.02
C ASN A 247 4.97 -11.62 10.26
N CYS A 248 5.55 -11.13 11.36
CA CYS A 248 6.95 -11.41 11.71
C CYS A 248 7.21 -12.91 11.91
N LYS A 249 6.28 -13.64 12.56
CA LYS A 249 6.40 -15.09 12.73
C LYS A 249 6.42 -15.81 11.38
N VAL A 250 5.52 -15.45 10.49
CA VAL A 250 5.40 -16.06 9.15
C VAL A 250 6.61 -15.73 8.27
N SER A 251 7.05 -14.46 8.25
CA SER A 251 8.15 -14.00 7.41
C SER A 251 9.55 -14.37 7.96
N GLY A 252 9.63 -14.81 9.23
CA GLY A 252 10.92 -14.99 9.93
C GLY A 252 11.62 -13.67 10.26
N GLY A 253 10.91 -12.56 10.19
CA GLY A 253 11.42 -11.24 10.50
C GLY A 253 11.63 -11.00 12.01
N PRO A 254 12.41 -9.98 12.38
CA PRO A 254 12.63 -9.64 13.78
C PRO A 254 11.35 -9.11 14.45
N SER A 255 11.19 -9.40 15.73
CA SER A 255 10.08 -8.88 16.52
C SER A 255 10.06 -7.35 16.52
N LEU A 256 8.86 -6.78 16.55
CA LEU A 256 8.66 -5.34 16.55
C LEU A 256 9.03 -4.72 17.90
N SER A 257 9.73 -3.61 17.86
CA SER A 257 10.05 -2.85 19.08
C SER A 257 9.59 -1.41 18.92
N PRO A 258 8.53 -1.00 19.63
CA PRO A 258 8.25 0.43 19.79
C PRO A 258 9.39 1.06 20.59
N THR A 259 9.99 2.10 20.03
CA THR A 259 11.14 2.76 20.70
C THR A 259 10.76 4.19 21.06
N THR A 260 10.76 4.49 22.34
CA THR A 260 10.66 5.85 22.88
C THR A 260 11.87 6.71 22.50
N SER A 261 11.74 8.01 22.60
CA SER A 261 12.64 9.08 22.16
C SER A 261 14.13 9.04 22.56
N SER A 262 14.60 7.99 23.25
CA SER A 262 16.03 7.78 23.58
C SER A 262 16.81 7.05 22.50
N ALA A 263 16.25 6.83 21.35
CA ALA A 263 16.76 5.92 20.31
C ALA A 263 17.78 6.54 19.33
N SER A 264 18.41 7.68 19.69
CA SER A 264 19.56 8.20 18.94
C SER A 264 20.69 7.18 18.75
N ARG A 265 20.73 6.13 19.56
CA ARG A 265 21.70 5.02 19.43
C ARG A 265 21.36 3.99 18.34
N VAL A 266 20.12 3.89 17.89
CA VAL A 266 19.72 2.88 16.88
C VAL A 266 20.20 3.27 15.48
N LEU A 267 20.27 4.58 15.20
CA LEU A 267 20.72 5.10 13.91
C LEU A 267 22.25 5.15 13.78
N THR A 268 23.01 4.98 14.88
CA THR A 268 24.47 5.03 14.90
C THR A 268 25.13 3.64 14.96
N SER A 269 24.36 2.56 15.13
CA SER A 269 24.91 1.21 15.05
C SER A 269 25.16 0.84 13.58
N SER A 270 26.24 0.14 13.31
CA SER A 270 26.81 -0.24 12.00
C SER A 270 25.90 -1.12 11.11
N THR A 271 24.62 -1.17 11.33
CA THR A 271 23.64 -1.82 10.47
C THR A 271 23.28 -0.85 9.36
N PRO A 272 23.43 -1.18 8.08
CA PRO A 272 23.07 -0.29 6.99
C PRO A 272 21.56 -0.01 7.06
N THR A 273 21.22 1.21 7.42
CA THR A 273 19.84 1.72 7.34
C THR A 273 19.58 2.14 5.92
N CYS A 274 18.63 1.49 5.27
CA CYS A 274 18.00 2.06 4.09
C CYS A 274 17.23 3.30 4.59
N GLY A 275 17.83 4.49 4.42
CA GLY A 275 17.37 5.70 5.09
C GLY A 275 16.15 6.29 4.42
N MET A 276 14.96 5.83 4.76
CA MET A 276 13.72 6.52 4.50
C MET A 276 13.27 7.18 5.82
N ALA A 277 13.63 8.44 6.01
CA ALA A 277 13.12 9.22 7.13
C ALA A 277 11.88 9.99 6.67
N CYS A 278 10.70 9.56 7.11
CA CYS A 278 9.48 10.34 6.95
C CYS A 278 9.31 11.23 8.19
N THR A 279 9.43 12.55 8.03
CA THR A 279 9.19 13.50 9.12
C THR A 279 7.86 14.20 8.94
N THR A 280 6.97 14.12 9.93
CA THR A 280 5.78 14.95 10.01
C THR A 280 6.04 16.16 10.91
N ARG A 281 6.00 17.36 10.36
CA ARG A 281 6.03 18.61 11.14
C ARG A 281 4.64 19.20 11.18
N ARG A 282 4.01 19.19 12.35
CA ARG A 282 2.74 19.88 12.57
C ARG A 282 3.01 21.39 12.71
N SER A 283 2.76 22.17 11.66
CA SER A 283 2.44 23.59 11.80
C SER A 283 0.92 23.75 11.73
N ARG A 284 0.38 24.71 12.44
CA ARG A 284 -1.07 24.94 12.63
C ARG A 284 -1.92 25.10 11.37
N ALA A 285 -1.40 24.88 10.17
CA ALA A 285 -2.10 25.13 8.91
C ALA A 285 -1.94 24.08 7.80
N ARG A 286 -0.95 23.21 7.78
CA ARG A 286 -0.80 22.18 6.73
C ARG A 286 0.16 21.07 7.15
N THR A 287 -0.19 19.82 6.93
CA THR A 287 0.74 18.69 6.97
C THR A 287 1.57 18.73 5.69
N THR A 288 2.81 19.13 5.77
CA THR A 288 3.76 19.05 4.65
C THR A 288 4.60 17.80 4.83
N TRP A 289 4.55 16.92 3.85
CA TRP A 289 5.42 15.75 3.74
C TRP A 289 6.74 16.19 3.12
N THR A 290 7.83 16.11 3.84
CA THR A 290 9.17 16.31 3.29
C THR A 290 9.89 14.97 3.27
N TRP A 291 10.22 14.50 2.08
CA TRP A 291 11.07 13.35 1.86
C TRP A 291 12.53 13.84 1.90
N ALA A 292 13.31 13.42 2.87
CA ALA A 292 14.75 13.62 2.85
C ALA A 292 15.38 12.35 2.28
N ILE A 293 15.58 12.33 0.97
CA ILE A 293 16.48 11.38 0.32
C ILE A 293 17.91 11.90 0.56
N PRO A 294 18.83 11.11 1.14
CA PRO A 294 20.23 11.48 1.12
C PRO A 294 20.63 11.75 -0.34
N SER A 295 21.41 12.76 -0.60
CA SER A 295 21.82 13.19 -1.93
C SER A 295 22.56 12.07 -2.69
N ILE A 296 21.81 11.15 -3.25
CA ILE A 296 22.30 10.23 -4.28
C ILE A 296 22.19 11.02 -5.58
N ARG A 297 23.32 11.30 -6.20
CA ARG A 297 23.35 11.93 -7.54
C ARG A 297 22.48 11.06 -8.45
N SER A 298 21.44 11.66 -8.99
CA SER A 298 20.59 11.04 -9.98
C SER A 298 21.45 10.55 -11.15
N PRO A 299 21.35 9.31 -11.59
CA PRO A 299 22.00 8.89 -12.83
C PRO A 299 21.35 9.48 -14.10
N TRP A 300 20.39 10.42 -13.93
CA TRP A 300 19.55 10.97 -15.00
C TRP A 300 19.81 12.48 -15.25
N THR A 301 21.01 13.00 -15.00
CA THR A 301 21.48 14.30 -15.54
C THR A 301 22.59 14.10 -16.54
#